data_c4dee4446c881f838772c09ce0a1dab1
#
_entry.id   c4dee4446c881f838772c09ce0a1dab1
#
_cell.length_a   1.000
_cell.length_b   1.000
_cell.length_c   1.000
_cell.angle_alpha   90.00
_cell.angle_beta   90.00
_cell.angle_gamma   90.00
#
_symmetry.space_group_name_H-M   'P 1'
#
loop_
_entity.id
_entity.type
_entity.pdbx_description
1 polymer ?
#
loop_
_entity_poly.entity_id
_entity_poly.type
_entity_poly.pdbx_seq_one_letter_code
_entity_poly.pdbx_strand_id
1 'polypeptide(L)'
;MNSGELLSLKNLCAWYTPDKPVLSDFSLDLGTNEVVGLIGLNGAGKTTFIKTVAGLLNGFRLDSAVWDGHAFSFRDKGFKKNRYIVFAEDRSFQYFTFQEYLAYVAASYGVPQPDVTELVKGFHFEDYTHVLLKELSTGNLKKTYLITAFALRPKLLLLDEPVNGLDFQSTEFLYQLISGYKEYGTVLFSSHILESICLTSDRVLVLEQGKISRIFTGKEIAAGNIREVLASEEDH
;
A
#
# COMPACT_ATOMS: atom_id res chain seq x y z
N MET A 1 13.42 -17.90 10.25
CA MET A 1 14.33 -16.74 10.20
C MET A 1 13.64 -15.64 11.00
N ASN A 2 14.31 -15.04 11.99
CA ASN A 2 13.68 -13.93 12.73
C ASN A 2 13.44 -12.80 11.73
N SER A 3 12.19 -12.49 11.47
CA SER A 3 11.81 -11.32 10.70
C SER A 3 12.22 -10.09 11.52
N GLY A 4 13.27 -9.40 11.11
CA GLY A 4 13.65 -8.13 11.72
C GLY A 4 12.51 -7.12 11.56
N GLU A 5 12.42 -6.15 12.47
CA GLU A 5 11.48 -5.04 12.36
C GLU A 5 11.92 -4.10 11.23
N LEU A 6 11.06 -3.88 10.24
CA LEU A 6 11.33 -2.97 9.13
C LEU A 6 10.85 -1.54 9.43
N LEU A 7 9.61 -1.42 9.91
CA LEU A 7 8.97 -0.14 10.25
C LEU A 7 8.26 -0.26 11.58
N SER A 8 8.50 0.67 12.49
CA SER A 8 7.75 0.81 13.74
C SER A 8 7.26 2.25 13.89
N LEU A 9 5.98 2.41 14.14
CA LEU A 9 5.33 3.68 14.42
C LEU A 9 4.57 3.58 15.73
N LYS A 10 4.76 4.54 16.65
CA LYS A 10 4.10 4.53 17.95
C LYS A 10 3.27 5.79 18.15
N ASN A 11 2.01 5.59 18.53
CA ASN A 11 1.06 6.64 18.90
C ASN A 11 0.89 7.72 17.82
N LEU A 12 0.73 7.28 16.55
CA LEU A 12 0.44 8.18 15.46
C LEU A 12 -0.98 8.73 15.63
N CYS A 13 -1.09 10.06 15.67
CA CYS A 13 -2.33 10.80 15.57
C CYS A 13 -2.27 11.65 14.30
N ALA A 14 -3.27 11.57 13.41
CA ALA A 14 -3.26 12.28 12.14
C ALA A 14 -4.64 12.90 11.83
N TRP A 15 -4.62 14.09 11.23
CA TRP A 15 -5.81 14.90 10.94
C TRP A 15 -5.68 15.74 9.67
N TYR A 16 -6.79 16.03 9.04
CA TYR A 16 -6.89 17.07 8.01
C TYR A 16 -7.22 18.43 8.64
N THR A 17 -8.01 18.42 9.71
CA THR A 17 -8.36 19.59 10.51
C THR A 17 -7.96 19.30 11.95
N PRO A 18 -7.25 20.20 12.66
CA PRO A 18 -6.65 19.95 13.98
C PRO A 18 -7.61 19.36 15.02
N ASP A 19 -8.85 19.81 15.05
CA ASP A 19 -9.85 19.37 16.05
C ASP A 19 -10.59 18.07 15.68
N LYS A 20 -10.24 17.45 14.54
CA LYS A 20 -10.89 16.25 14.05
C LYS A 20 -9.84 15.20 13.63
N PRO A 21 -9.24 14.49 14.59
CA PRO A 21 -8.31 13.44 14.28
C PRO A 21 -9.02 12.30 13.54
N VAL A 22 -8.38 11.80 12.48
CA VAL A 22 -8.82 10.61 11.72
C VAL A 22 -8.10 9.38 12.23
N LEU A 23 -6.84 9.53 12.64
CA LEU A 23 -6.09 8.50 13.35
C LEU A 23 -5.81 8.98 14.77
N SER A 24 -5.97 8.09 15.74
CA SER A 24 -5.71 8.36 17.17
C SER A 24 -5.07 7.14 17.79
N ASP A 25 -3.96 7.34 18.51
CA ASP A 25 -3.19 6.26 19.18
C ASP A 25 -2.89 5.08 18.23
N PHE A 26 -2.68 5.38 16.95
CA PHE A 26 -2.39 4.36 15.94
C PHE A 26 -0.94 3.91 16.09
N SER A 27 -0.72 2.63 16.37
CA SER A 27 0.61 2.03 16.46
C SER A 27 0.71 0.85 15.51
N LEU A 28 1.84 0.76 14.79
CA LEU A 28 2.05 -0.25 13.77
C LEU A 28 3.51 -0.70 13.79
N ASP A 29 3.71 -2.01 13.77
CA ASP A 29 5.01 -2.63 13.54
C ASP A 29 4.91 -3.51 12.28
N LEU A 30 5.78 -3.29 11.30
CA LEU A 30 5.93 -4.14 10.12
C LEU A 30 7.27 -4.87 10.17
N GLY A 31 7.22 -6.16 9.95
CA GLY A 31 8.41 -7.01 9.79
C GLY A 31 9.01 -6.88 8.39
N THR A 32 10.21 -7.42 8.22
CA THR A 32 10.79 -7.59 6.89
C THR A 32 10.15 -8.77 6.17
N ASN A 33 9.93 -8.64 4.87
CA ASN A 33 9.51 -9.74 4.01
C ASN A 33 8.15 -10.36 4.40
N GLU A 34 7.18 -9.52 4.73
CA GLU A 34 5.80 -9.93 5.04
C GLU A 34 4.76 -9.24 4.16
N VAL A 35 3.60 -9.86 4.03
CA VAL A 35 2.40 -9.25 3.43
C VAL A 35 1.39 -8.95 4.51
N VAL A 36 1.05 -7.67 4.67
CA VAL A 36 0.11 -7.18 5.68
C VAL A 36 -1.11 -6.58 5.01
N GLY A 37 -2.27 -7.14 5.29
CA GLY A 37 -3.56 -6.58 4.90
C GLY A 37 -4.06 -5.57 5.94
N LEU A 38 -4.51 -4.41 5.49
CA LEU A 38 -5.17 -3.40 6.31
C LEU A 38 -6.64 -3.30 5.91
N ILE A 39 -7.52 -3.81 6.76
CA ILE A 39 -8.97 -3.80 6.51
C ILE A 39 -9.67 -2.86 7.49
N GLY A 40 -10.81 -2.34 7.10
CA GLY A 40 -11.67 -1.46 7.90
C GLY A 40 -12.75 -0.82 7.04
N LEU A 41 -13.79 -0.33 7.64
CA LEU A 41 -14.88 0.34 6.95
C LEU A 41 -14.42 1.61 6.24
N ASN A 42 -15.27 2.14 5.35
CA ASN A 42 -15.01 3.43 4.72
C ASN A 42 -14.96 4.53 5.78
N GLY A 43 -13.92 5.36 5.71
CA GLY A 43 -13.70 6.40 6.73
C GLY A 43 -12.86 5.96 7.94
N ALA A 44 -12.54 4.67 8.12
CA ALA A 44 -11.74 4.19 9.26
C ALA A 44 -10.32 4.78 9.34
N GLY A 45 -9.79 5.37 8.24
CA GLY A 45 -8.48 6.04 8.24
C GLY A 45 -7.39 5.37 7.40
N LYS A 46 -7.69 4.32 6.63
CA LYS A 46 -6.71 3.57 5.81
C LYS A 46 -5.90 4.50 4.89
N THR A 47 -6.59 5.25 4.03
CA THR A 47 -5.96 6.24 3.13
C THR A 47 -5.24 7.37 3.88
N THR A 48 -5.76 7.79 5.04
CA THR A 48 -5.12 8.81 5.89
C THR A 48 -3.78 8.31 6.40
N PHE A 49 -3.71 7.05 6.87
CA PHE A 49 -2.47 6.40 7.27
C PHE A 49 -1.46 6.39 6.12
N ILE A 50 -1.86 5.89 4.94
CA ILE A 50 -0.98 5.82 3.76
C ILE A 50 -0.49 7.21 3.35
N LYS A 51 -1.36 8.24 3.31
CA LYS A 51 -0.98 9.62 3.01
C LYS A 51 -0.02 10.20 4.05
N THR A 52 -0.18 9.86 5.32
CA THR A 52 0.73 10.31 6.38
C THR A 52 2.12 9.72 6.19
N VAL A 53 2.23 8.40 5.99
CA VAL A 53 3.50 7.72 5.71
C VAL A 53 4.12 8.20 4.40
N ALA A 54 3.28 8.56 3.41
CA ALA A 54 3.73 9.18 2.16
C ALA A 54 4.38 10.57 2.38
N GLY A 55 4.14 11.21 3.53
CA GLY A 55 4.58 12.58 3.79
C GLY A 55 3.73 13.62 3.06
N LEU A 56 2.53 13.25 2.62
CA LEU A 56 1.56 14.13 1.95
C LEU A 56 0.63 14.82 2.94
N LEU A 57 0.41 14.23 4.11
CA LEU A 57 -0.35 14.86 5.19
C LEU A 57 0.60 15.54 6.15
N ASN A 58 0.32 16.83 6.46
CA ASN A 58 1.14 17.63 7.38
C ASN A 58 0.59 17.65 8.82
N GLY A 59 -0.71 17.39 8.97
CA GLY A 59 -1.38 17.36 10.26
C GLY A 59 -1.21 16.02 10.94
N PHE A 60 -0.08 15.80 11.59
CA PHE A 60 0.14 14.60 12.40
C PHE A 60 1.12 14.85 13.54
N ARG A 61 1.06 14.01 14.53
CA ARG A 61 2.08 13.79 15.57
C ARG A 61 2.28 12.31 15.79
N LEU A 62 3.46 11.90 16.17
CA LEU A 62 3.76 10.55 16.61
C LEU A 62 4.89 10.58 17.64
N ASP A 63 4.90 9.60 18.53
CA ASP A 63 5.89 9.54 19.61
C ASP A 63 7.23 9.00 19.09
N SER A 64 7.17 8.00 18.20
CA SER A 64 8.36 7.36 17.65
C SER A 64 8.11 6.84 16.25
N ALA A 65 9.12 7.00 15.38
CA ALA A 65 9.20 6.37 14.08
C ALA A 65 10.59 5.73 13.91
N VAL A 66 10.61 4.43 13.65
CA VAL A 66 11.83 3.66 13.41
C VAL A 66 11.72 2.97 12.06
N TRP A 67 12.75 3.07 11.25
CA TRP A 67 12.91 2.42 9.96
C TRP A 67 14.24 1.67 9.94
N ASP A 68 14.20 0.35 9.72
CA ASP A 68 15.39 -0.51 9.65
C ASP A 68 16.32 -0.28 10.85
N GLY A 69 15.74 -0.23 12.07
CA GLY A 69 16.41 -0.02 13.33
C GLY A 69 16.85 1.42 13.66
N HIS A 70 16.54 2.41 12.82
CA HIS A 70 16.97 3.79 13.00
C HIS A 70 15.78 4.74 13.08
N ALA A 71 15.86 5.74 13.96
CA ALA A 71 14.85 6.81 13.98
C ALA A 71 14.87 7.59 12.66
N PHE A 72 13.67 7.89 12.15
CA PHE A 72 13.53 8.55 10.85
C PHE A 72 12.34 9.51 10.82
N SER A 73 12.26 10.28 9.74
CA SER A 73 11.11 11.11 9.36
C SER A 73 10.51 10.62 8.03
N PHE A 74 9.19 10.72 7.88
CA PHE A 74 8.53 10.39 6.60
C PHE A 74 9.05 11.20 5.40
N ARG A 75 9.78 12.30 5.66
CA ARG A 75 10.38 13.16 4.62
C ARG A 75 11.83 12.79 4.29
N ASP A 76 12.44 11.89 5.02
CA ASP A 76 13.83 11.50 4.80
C ASP A 76 14.01 10.87 3.41
N LYS A 77 15.08 11.28 2.73
CA LYS A 77 15.39 10.81 1.37
C LYS A 77 15.64 9.29 1.35
N GLY A 78 16.30 8.76 2.39
CA GLY A 78 16.55 7.33 2.52
C GLY A 78 15.25 6.53 2.60
N PHE A 79 14.31 6.95 3.46
CA PHE A 79 13.01 6.31 3.56
C PHE A 79 12.22 6.42 2.25
N LYS A 80 12.20 7.60 1.62
CA LYS A 80 11.50 7.81 0.35
C LYS A 80 12.00 6.91 -0.78
N LYS A 81 13.29 6.63 -0.84
CA LYS A 81 13.90 5.74 -1.85
C LYS A 81 13.67 4.25 -1.59
N ASN A 82 13.29 3.90 -0.37
CA ASN A 82 13.06 2.52 0.04
C ASN A 82 11.58 2.14 0.10
N ARG A 83 10.66 3.05 -0.24
CA ARG A 83 9.23 2.79 -0.30
C ARG A 83 8.65 3.24 -1.64
N TYR A 84 7.59 2.60 -2.08
CA TYR A 84 6.74 3.06 -3.17
C TYR A 84 5.27 2.97 -2.75
N ILE A 85 4.45 3.89 -3.26
CA ILE A 85 3.05 4.00 -2.85
C ILE A 85 2.18 4.07 -4.09
N VAL A 86 1.17 3.21 -4.14
CA VAL A 86 0.09 3.26 -5.14
C VAL A 86 -1.17 3.70 -4.41
N PHE A 87 -1.69 4.87 -4.74
CA PHE A 87 -2.93 5.39 -4.17
C PHE A 87 -4.17 4.81 -4.83
N ALA A 88 -5.29 4.79 -4.11
CA ALA A 88 -6.58 4.39 -4.63
C ALA A 88 -6.95 5.21 -5.88
N GLU A 89 -6.73 6.52 -5.80
CA GLU A 89 -6.86 7.45 -6.91
C GLU A 89 -5.57 8.26 -7.05
N ASP A 90 -4.97 8.22 -8.22
CA ASP A 90 -3.82 9.02 -8.59
C ASP A 90 -4.00 9.51 -10.03
N ARG A 91 -3.86 10.81 -10.23
CA ARG A 91 -3.89 11.46 -11.55
C ARG A 91 -2.62 12.26 -11.80
N SER A 92 -1.53 11.86 -11.16
CA SER A 92 -0.22 12.45 -11.39
C SER A 92 0.28 12.11 -12.80
N PHE A 93 1.19 12.92 -13.30
CA PHE A 93 1.90 12.66 -14.56
C PHE A 93 1.00 12.45 -15.80
N GLN A 94 -0.16 13.09 -15.85
CA GLN A 94 -1.19 12.88 -16.88
C GLN A 94 -0.68 13.07 -18.34
N TYR A 95 0.37 13.85 -18.55
CA TYR A 95 0.97 14.14 -19.86
C TYR A 95 2.19 13.28 -20.19
N PHE A 96 2.45 12.26 -19.39
CA PHE A 96 3.47 11.24 -19.66
C PHE A 96 2.79 10.02 -20.28
N THR A 97 3.54 9.29 -21.11
CA THR A 97 3.25 7.88 -21.42
C THR A 97 3.73 7.00 -20.26
N PHE A 98 3.30 5.73 -20.25
CA PHE A 98 3.82 4.78 -19.25
C PHE A 98 5.34 4.66 -19.29
N GLN A 99 5.94 4.61 -20.49
CA GLN A 99 7.39 4.46 -20.60
C GLN A 99 8.15 5.69 -20.07
N GLU A 100 7.67 6.89 -20.36
CA GLU A 100 8.26 8.12 -19.82
C GLU A 100 8.10 8.19 -18.29
N TYR A 101 6.95 7.79 -17.78
CA TYR A 101 6.70 7.72 -16.35
C TYR A 101 7.65 6.73 -15.66
N LEU A 102 7.78 5.50 -16.18
CA LEU A 102 8.68 4.49 -15.65
C LEU A 102 10.12 4.97 -15.63
N ALA A 103 10.59 5.55 -16.75
CA ALA A 103 11.95 6.09 -16.85
C ALA A 103 12.19 7.22 -15.84
N TYR A 104 11.24 8.15 -15.71
CA TYR A 104 11.32 9.24 -14.74
C TYR A 104 11.39 8.74 -13.29
N VAL A 105 10.53 7.77 -12.96
CA VAL A 105 10.50 7.21 -11.59
C VAL A 105 11.76 6.42 -11.30
N ALA A 106 12.23 5.56 -12.21
CA ALA A 106 13.47 4.80 -12.04
C ALA A 106 14.66 5.74 -11.80
N ALA A 107 14.78 6.82 -12.59
CA ALA A 107 15.80 7.85 -12.40
C ALA A 107 15.69 8.53 -11.03
N SER A 108 14.47 8.82 -10.56
CA SER A 108 14.23 9.43 -9.26
C SER A 108 14.62 8.52 -8.09
N TYR A 109 14.50 7.20 -8.27
CA TYR A 109 14.99 6.19 -7.32
C TYR A 109 16.50 5.96 -7.46
N GLY A 110 17.12 6.43 -8.52
CA GLY A 110 18.55 6.24 -8.79
C GLY A 110 18.90 4.83 -9.26
N VAL A 111 17.96 4.16 -9.93
CA VAL A 111 18.13 2.82 -10.48
C VAL A 111 17.98 2.85 -12.02
N PRO A 112 18.62 1.91 -12.75
CA PRO A 112 18.35 1.74 -14.17
C PRO A 112 16.86 1.47 -14.40
N GLN A 113 16.35 1.84 -15.57
CA GLN A 113 14.99 1.50 -15.95
C GLN A 113 14.82 -0.03 -15.98
N PRO A 114 13.91 -0.59 -15.16
CA PRO A 114 13.74 -2.03 -15.08
C PRO A 114 13.07 -2.60 -16.33
N ASP A 115 13.33 -3.88 -16.63
CA ASP A 115 12.53 -4.63 -17.57
C ASP A 115 11.14 -4.90 -16.97
N VAL A 116 10.11 -4.55 -17.70
CA VAL A 116 8.70 -4.69 -17.29
C VAL A 116 7.91 -5.62 -18.19
N THR A 117 8.57 -6.34 -19.11
CA THR A 117 7.92 -7.17 -20.15
C THR A 117 6.90 -8.14 -19.54
N GLU A 118 7.30 -8.90 -18.53
CA GLU A 118 6.41 -9.87 -17.88
C GLU A 118 5.27 -9.21 -17.08
N LEU A 119 5.53 -8.06 -16.46
CA LEU A 119 4.50 -7.31 -15.74
C LEU A 119 3.48 -6.69 -16.69
N VAL A 120 3.95 -6.11 -17.80
CA VAL A 120 3.09 -5.55 -18.86
C VAL A 120 2.19 -6.63 -19.44
N LYS A 121 2.76 -7.80 -19.75
CA LYS A 121 2.02 -8.96 -20.26
C LYS A 121 1.02 -9.50 -19.23
N GLY A 122 1.43 -9.67 -17.98
CA GLY A 122 0.56 -10.19 -16.92
C GLY A 122 -0.64 -9.29 -16.59
N PHE A 123 -0.48 -7.98 -16.76
CA PHE A 123 -1.57 -7.02 -16.63
C PHE A 123 -2.35 -6.76 -17.94
N HIS A 124 -2.00 -7.42 -19.04
CA HIS A 124 -2.58 -7.15 -20.38
C HIS A 124 -2.51 -5.66 -20.73
N PHE A 125 -1.33 -5.08 -20.61
CA PHE A 125 -1.10 -3.63 -20.73
C PHE A 125 -0.28 -3.24 -21.98
N GLU A 126 0.01 -4.17 -22.88
CA GLU A 126 0.89 -4.00 -24.05
C GLU A 126 0.46 -2.83 -24.93
N ASP A 127 -0.83 -2.73 -25.24
CA ASP A 127 -1.39 -1.72 -26.14
C ASP A 127 -1.39 -0.31 -25.55
N TYR A 128 -1.12 -0.18 -24.24
CA TYR A 128 -1.25 1.08 -23.52
C TYR A 128 0.09 1.73 -23.16
N THR A 129 1.21 1.08 -23.45
CA THR A 129 2.55 1.54 -23.03
C THR A 129 2.98 2.87 -23.61
N HIS A 130 2.43 3.27 -24.76
CA HIS A 130 2.71 4.53 -25.46
C HIS A 130 1.55 5.54 -25.40
N VAL A 131 0.45 5.19 -24.70
CA VAL A 131 -0.71 6.06 -24.54
C VAL A 131 -0.44 7.05 -23.41
N LEU A 132 -0.89 8.29 -23.56
CA LEU A 132 -0.80 9.28 -22.46
C LEU A 132 -1.65 8.84 -21.26
N LEU A 133 -1.11 9.01 -20.06
CA LEU A 133 -1.78 8.55 -18.82
C LEU A 133 -3.18 9.19 -18.65
N LYS A 134 -3.39 10.42 -19.13
CA LYS A 134 -4.71 11.08 -19.10
C LYS A 134 -5.78 10.39 -19.99
N GLU A 135 -5.36 9.61 -20.98
CA GLU A 135 -6.23 8.95 -21.95
C GLU A 135 -6.59 7.52 -21.52
N LEU A 136 -5.91 7.02 -20.48
CA LEU A 136 -6.16 5.69 -19.93
C LEU A 136 -7.47 5.64 -19.13
N SER A 137 -8.13 4.50 -19.18
CA SER A 137 -9.20 4.19 -18.21
C SER A 137 -8.64 4.15 -16.79
N THR A 138 -9.49 4.28 -15.78
CA THR A 138 -9.09 4.20 -14.36
C THR A 138 -8.32 2.90 -14.06
N GLY A 139 -8.77 1.76 -14.63
CA GLY A 139 -8.09 0.48 -14.45
C GLY A 139 -6.70 0.45 -15.10
N ASN A 140 -6.58 0.92 -16.34
CA ASN A 140 -5.28 0.96 -17.02
C ASN A 140 -4.32 1.97 -16.38
N LEU A 141 -4.83 3.10 -15.89
CA LEU A 141 -4.02 4.03 -15.12
C LEU A 141 -3.51 3.39 -13.82
N LYS A 142 -4.33 2.62 -13.12
CA LYS A 142 -3.92 1.83 -11.95
C LYS A 142 -2.82 0.82 -12.32
N LYS A 143 -2.96 0.10 -13.44
CA LYS A 143 -1.93 -0.83 -13.92
C LYS A 143 -0.59 -0.14 -14.14
N THR A 144 -0.55 1.08 -14.67
CA THR A 144 0.68 1.89 -14.80
C THR A 144 1.45 1.99 -13.48
N TYR A 145 0.74 2.38 -12.41
CA TYR A 145 1.38 2.56 -11.10
C TYR A 145 1.77 1.22 -10.45
N LEU A 146 0.94 0.18 -10.62
CA LEU A 146 1.23 -1.16 -10.11
C LEU A 146 2.45 -1.78 -10.80
N ILE A 147 2.51 -1.75 -12.14
CA ILE A 147 3.66 -2.26 -12.89
C ILE A 147 4.95 -1.58 -12.42
N THR A 148 4.92 -0.25 -12.30
CA THR A 148 6.08 0.52 -11.83
C THR A 148 6.47 0.13 -10.38
N ALA A 149 5.50 -0.03 -9.50
CA ALA A 149 5.72 -0.43 -8.10
C ALA A 149 6.43 -1.77 -7.98
N PHE A 150 5.91 -2.79 -8.69
CA PHE A 150 6.48 -4.14 -8.65
C PHE A 150 7.81 -4.23 -9.41
N ALA A 151 8.02 -3.42 -10.43
CA ALA A 151 9.28 -3.38 -11.17
C ALA A 151 10.44 -2.77 -10.36
N LEU A 152 10.16 -1.75 -9.55
CA LEU A 152 11.16 -1.07 -8.73
C LEU A 152 11.61 -1.87 -7.50
N ARG A 153 10.81 -2.81 -7.03
CA ARG A 153 11.08 -3.69 -5.88
C ARG A 153 11.57 -2.93 -4.64
N PRO A 154 10.86 -1.91 -4.14
CA PRO A 154 11.25 -1.21 -2.92
C PRO A 154 11.14 -2.13 -1.69
N LYS A 155 11.88 -1.82 -0.61
CA LYS A 155 11.78 -2.56 0.66
C LYS A 155 10.38 -2.51 1.27
N LEU A 156 9.63 -1.43 1.04
CA LEU A 156 8.26 -1.25 1.51
C LEU A 156 7.34 -0.81 0.36
N LEU A 157 6.33 -1.59 0.10
CA LEU A 157 5.29 -1.28 -0.86
C LEU A 157 3.98 -1.01 -0.13
N LEU A 158 3.41 0.18 -0.32
CA LEU A 158 2.11 0.57 0.23
C LEU A 158 1.10 0.66 -0.91
N LEU A 159 0.02 -0.11 -0.83
CA LEU A 159 -1.02 -0.15 -1.86
C LEU A 159 -2.37 0.24 -1.25
N ASP A 160 -2.94 1.35 -1.71
CA ASP A 160 -4.25 1.81 -1.26
C ASP A 160 -5.34 1.34 -2.22
N GLU A 161 -6.16 0.40 -1.78
CA GLU A 161 -7.26 -0.21 -2.55
C GLU A 161 -6.79 -0.65 -3.96
N PRO A 162 -5.76 -1.51 -4.07
CA PRO A 162 -5.08 -1.75 -5.35
C PRO A 162 -5.93 -2.49 -6.37
N VAL A 163 -6.95 -3.22 -5.96
CA VAL A 163 -7.83 -4.00 -6.85
C VAL A 163 -8.93 -3.17 -7.49
N ASN A 164 -9.22 -1.97 -6.97
CA ASN A 164 -10.30 -1.14 -7.46
C ASN A 164 -10.07 -0.72 -8.92
N GLY A 165 -11.02 -1.03 -9.77
CA GLY A 165 -11.00 -0.70 -11.20
C GLY A 165 -10.22 -1.69 -12.08
N LEU A 166 -9.62 -2.74 -11.52
CA LEU A 166 -9.00 -3.82 -12.29
C LEU A 166 -10.04 -4.82 -12.79
N ASP A 167 -9.76 -5.40 -13.96
CA ASP A 167 -10.47 -6.57 -14.45
C ASP A 167 -10.07 -7.83 -13.67
N PHE A 168 -10.83 -8.90 -13.83
CA PHE A 168 -10.64 -10.16 -13.10
C PHE A 168 -9.22 -10.73 -13.27
N GLN A 169 -8.72 -10.82 -14.51
CA GLN A 169 -7.40 -11.41 -14.79
C GLN A 169 -6.27 -10.59 -14.17
N SER A 170 -6.35 -9.26 -14.28
CA SER A 170 -5.39 -8.35 -13.65
C SER A 170 -5.43 -8.42 -12.12
N THR A 171 -6.61 -8.66 -11.53
CA THR A 171 -6.76 -8.85 -10.09
C THR A 171 -6.09 -10.13 -9.62
N GLU A 172 -6.32 -11.25 -10.31
CA GLU A 172 -5.66 -12.53 -10.00
C GLU A 172 -4.13 -12.42 -10.12
N PHE A 173 -3.64 -11.76 -11.19
CA PHE A 173 -2.22 -11.54 -11.36
C PHE A 173 -1.63 -10.66 -10.24
N LEU A 174 -2.36 -9.61 -9.84
CA LEU A 174 -1.96 -8.77 -8.71
C LEU A 174 -1.84 -9.56 -7.41
N TYR A 175 -2.76 -10.48 -7.12
CA TYR A 175 -2.68 -11.31 -5.91
C TYR A 175 -1.44 -12.21 -5.91
N GLN A 176 -1.07 -12.77 -7.07
CA GLN A 176 0.17 -13.53 -7.21
C GLN A 176 1.40 -12.64 -6.94
N LEU A 177 1.43 -11.43 -7.49
CA LEU A 177 2.52 -10.48 -7.26
C LEU A 177 2.64 -10.06 -5.79
N ILE A 178 1.52 -9.77 -5.12
CA ILE A 178 1.49 -9.40 -3.70
C ILE A 178 2.03 -10.57 -2.86
N SER A 179 1.50 -11.79 -3.07
CA SER A 179 1.92 -12.98 -2.32
C SER A 179 3.40 -13.31 -2.50
N GLY A 180 3.93 -13.14 -3.73
CA GLY A 180 5.33 -13.39 -4.06
C GLY A 180 6.29 -12.28 -3.63
N TYR A 181 5.77 -11.10 -3.24
CA TYR A 181 6.63 -9.94 -2.97
C TYR A 181 7.57 -10.12 -1.78
N LYS A 182 7.30 -11.06 -0.90
CA LYS A 182 8.16 -11.42 0.25
C LYS A 182 9.60 -11.77 -0.13
N GLU A 183 9.86 -12.10 -1.38
CA GLU A 183 11.23 -12.30 -1.88
C GLU A 183 12.03 -11.01 -1.97
N TYR A 184 11.36 -9.86 -2.04
CA TYR A 184 11.97 -8.54 -2.28
C TYR A 184 11.80 -7.58 -1.11
N GLY A 185 10.68 -7.66 -0.40
CA GLY A 185 10.36 -6.69 0.65
C GLY A 185 9.01 -6.96 1.31
N THR A 186 8.52 -5.94 1.99
CA THR A 186 7.25 -5.95 2.72
C THR A 186 6.17 -5.20 1.94
N VAL A 187 4.97 -5.77 1.90
CA VAL A 187 3.78 -5.12 1.35
C VAL A 187 2.81 -4.83 2.49
N LEU A 188 2.30 -3.62 2.54
CA LEU A 188 1.07 -3.31 3.27
C LEU A 188 0.04 -2.82 2.25
N PHE A 189 -1.11 -3.48 2.18
CA PHE A 189 -2.17 -3.06 1.27
C PHE A 189 -3.49 -2.91 1.99
N SER A 190 -4.23 -1.85 1.66
CA SER A 190 -5.59 -1.66 2.14
C SER A 190 -6.58 -2.35 1.21
N SER A 191 -7.64 -2.90 1.78
CA SER A 191 -8.78 -3.41 1.01
C SER A 191 -10.04 -3.39 1.87
N HIS A 192 -11.19 -3.27 1.21
CA HIS A 192 -12.51 -3.55 1.78
C HIS A 192 -13.04 -4.93 1.33
N ILE A 193 -12.29 -5.66 0.52
CA ILE A 193 -12.64 -6.98 0.00
C ILE A 193 -11.94 -8.03 0.86
N LEU A 194 -12.72 -8.77 1.66
CA LEU A 194 -12.21 -9.79 2.60
C LEU A 194 -11.43 -10.89 1.89
N GLU A 195 -11.88 -11.32 0.72
CA GLU A 195 -11.25 -12.37 -0.05
C GLU A 195 -9.80 -12.00 -0.41
N SER A 196 -9.55 -10.78 -0.86
CA SER A 196 -8.21 -10.31 -1.21
C SER A 196 -7.26 -10.35 -0.01
N ILE A 197 -7.77 -9.93 1.14
CA ILE A 197 -7.02 -9.93 2.40
C ILE A 197 -6.68 -11.35 2.84
N CYS A 198 -7.67 -12.26 2.86
CA CYS A 198 -7.48 -13.62 3.34
C CYS A 198 -6.55 -14.46 2.44
N LEU A 199 -6.58 -14.21 1.12
CA LEU A 199 -5.80 -15.00 0.16
C LEU A 199 -4.32 -14.64 0.14
N THR A 200 -3.96 -13.40 0.48
CA THR A 200 -2.61 -12.88 0.22
C THR A 200 -1.82 -12.52 1.47
N SER A 201 -2.50 -12.29 2.62
CA SER A 201 -1.85 -11.72 3.80
C SER A 201 -1.28 -12.78 4.75
N ASP A 202 -0.09 -12.52 5.27
CA ASP A 202 0.48 -13.24 6.42
C ASP A 202 -0.09 -12.74 7.74
N ARG A 203 -0.53 -11.46 7.74
CA ARG A 203 -1.10 -10.77 8.90
C ARG A 203 -2.15 -9.77 8.45
N VAL A 204 -3.25 -9.69 9.18
CA VAL A 204 -4.35 -8.75 8.91
C VAL A 204 -4.55 -7.82 10.08
N LEU A 205 -4.57 -6.53 9.80
CA LEU A 205 -4.82 -5.47 10.76
C LEU A 205 -6.23 -4.92 10.51
N VAL A 206 -7.07 -4.92 11.53
CA VAL A 206 -8.38 -4.27 11.48
C VAL A 206 -8.26 -2.86 12.00
N LEU A 207 -8.61 -1.89 11.16
CA LEU A 207 -8.60 -0.47 11.48
C LEU A 207 -10.03 -0.01 11.77
N GLU A 208 -10.26 0.43 12.99
CA GLU A 208 -11.54 0.91 13.52
C GLU A 208 -11.37 2.27 14.16
N GLN A 209 -12.17 3.24 13.77
CA GLN A 209 -12.17 4.59 14.36
C GLN A 209 -10.77 5.19 14.54
N GLY A 210 -9.89 4.97 13.55
CA GLY A 210 -8.53 5.49 13.54
C GLY A 210 -7.51 4.72 14.39
N LYS A 211 -7.84 3.53 14.90
CA LYS A 211 -6.97 2.65 15.71
C LYS A 211 -6.91 1.25 15.12
N ILE A 212 -5.82 0.54 15.35
CA ILE A 212 -5.77 -0.90 15.10
C ILE A 212 -6.47 -1.59 16.29
N SER A 213 -7.66 -2.14 16.03
CA SER A 213 -8.48 -2.80 17.04
C SER A 213 -8.13 -4.26 17.19
N ARG A 214 -7.77 -4.94 16.08
CA ARG A 214 -7.44 -6.36 16.08
C ARG A 214 -6.37 -6.70 15.06
N ILE A 215 -5.62 -7.75 15.38
CA ILE A 215 -4.60 -8.34 14.51
C ILE A 215 -4.91 -9.84 14.38
N PHE A 216 -4.98 -10.33 13.15
CA PHE A 216 -5.13 -11.74 12.83
C PHE A 216 -3.85 -12.28 12.19
N THR A 217 -3.47 -13.51 12.55
CA THR A 217 -2.28 -14.18 12.04
C THR A 217 -2.56 -15.65 11.72
N GLY A 218 -1.87 -16.20 10.73
CA GLY A 218 -1.92 -17.62 10.41
C GLY A 218 -3.35 -18.15 10.24
N LYS A 219 -3.76 -19.16 11.01
CA LYS A 219 -5.08 -19.79 10.90
C LYS A 219 -6.26 -18.90 11.33
N GLU A 220 -5.99 -17.81 12.02
CA GLU A 220 -7.04 -16.85 12.40
C GLU A 220 -7.50 -16.00 11.22
N ILE A 221 -6.70 -15.94 10.13
CA ILE A 221 -7.04 -15.22 8.91
C ILE A 221 -8.10 -16.03 8.15
N ALA A 222 -9.35 -15.82 8.56
CA ALA A 222 -10.52 -16.41 7.93
C ALA A 222 -11.59 -15.32 7.77
N ALA A 223 -12.27 -15.32 6.62
CA ALA A 223 -13.26 -14.30 6.30
C ALA A 223 -14.37 -14.19 7.36
N GLY A 224 -14.76 -15.31 7.98
CA GLY A 224 -15.73 -15.35 9.08
C GLY A 224 -15.27 -14.54 10.29
N ASN A 225 -14.05 -14.81 10.77
CA ASN A 225 -13.49 -14.15 11.95
C ASN A 225 -13.35 -12.63 11.76
N ILE A 226 -12.91 -12.23 10.58
CA ILE A 226 -12.73 -10.80 10.27
C ILE A 226 -14.09 -10.12 10.13
N ARG A 227 -15.07 -10.80 9.49
CA ARG A 227 -16.43 -10.28 9.32
C ARG A 227 -17.14 -10.06 10.64
N GLU A 228 -16.98 -10.95 11.62
CA GLU A 228 -17.53 -10.79 12.97
C GLU A 228 -17.05 -9.50 13.64
N VAL A 229 -15.76 -9.19 13.50
CA VAL A 229 -15.19 -7.95 14.06
C VAL A 229 -15.76 -6.74 13.34
N LEU A 230 -15.78 -6.73 12.00
CA LEU A 230 -16.29 -5.60 11.22
C LEU A 230 -17.80 -5.37 11.43
N ALA A 231 -18.60 -6.42 11.63
CA ALA A 231 -20.04 -6.32 11.87
C ALA A 231 -20.37 -5.71 13.25
N SER A 232 -19.53 -5.93 14.26
CA SER A 232 -19.71 -5.32 15.58
C SER A 232 -19.55 -3.79 15.58
N GLU A 233 -18.95 -3.22 14.51
CA GLU A 233 -18.83 -1.77 14.33
C GLU A 233 -20.10 -1.10 13.77
N GLU A 234 -20.89 -1.80 12.95
CA GLU A 234 -22.09 -1.24 12.34
C GLU A 234 -23.24 -1.00 13.34
N ASP A 235 -23.13 -1.62 14.53
CA ASP A 235 -24.15 -1.52 15.61
C ASP A 235 -23.82 -0.41 16.65
N HIS A 236 -22.79 0.40 16.46
CA HIS A 236 -22.37 1.49 17.33
C HIS A 236 -22.23 2.81 16.57
#